data_5f87397e067b31b7528202773876eff6
#
_entry.id   5f87397e067b31b7528202773876eff6
#
_cell.length_a   1.000
_cell.length_b   1.000
_cell.length_c   1.000
_cell.angle_alpha   90.00
_cell.angle_beta   90.00
_cell.angle_gamma   90.00
#
_symmetry.space_group_name_H-M   'P 1'
#
loop_
_entity.id
_entity.type
_entity.pdbx_description
1 polymer ?
#
loop_
_entity_poly.entity_id
_entity_poly.type
_entity_poly.pdbx_seq_one_letter_code
_entity_poly.pdbx_strand_id
1 'polypeptide(L)'
;MFNQTDQMPVIRRIAIVGSGMAGLTAALLLREQNHEVTIFEKSRGPGGRMAAKRVKGGSVDIGAQYFTIRNPAFSAFLSRHAGGSFGPWPGRFGYQTTSGQWEPFPQETRYVGVPRMTAITRGLSTAADVQAQTRIDSLVRQGQQWLLNDTEGEAYGPFDAVIVTAPPAQARDLFSNSTLTALSDQMQGHVSHIQPCWATAVYFQQALEQPYDAMRCQNPVLEWIANNTSKPGRDDSGQWWVLHAKPQWSREHENTSADKVSAAMVEAFQKVTGVSACPDELISHRWLYAKSSSTEQPGFRWYGDQRIGLAGDWLSGGRVEGAFDSASGLVAHMLAD
;
A
#
# COMPACT_ATOMS: atom_id res chain seq x y z
N MET A 1 -39.16 -33.40 -11.64
CA MET A 1 -39.14 -32.66 -10.36
C MET A 1 -37.70 -32.69 -9.88
N PHE A 2 -36.93 -31.64 -10.18
CA PHE A 2 -35.58 -31.47 -9.64
C PHE A 2 -35.71 -30.62 -8.37
N ASN A 3 -35.53 -31.24 -7.20
CA ASN A 3 -35.32 -30.51 -5.95
C ASN A 3 -33.93 -29.84 -6.03
N GLN A 4 -33.89 -28.61 -6.45
CA GLN A 4 -32.81 -27.70 -6.04
C GLN A 4 -33.12 -27.39 -4.57
N THR A 5 -32.42 -28.06 -3.66
CA THR A 5 -32.24 -27.57 -2.32
C THR A 5 -31.45 -26.27 -2.44
N ASP A 6 -32.13 -25.13 -2.32
CA ASP A 6 -31.54 -23.83 -2.04
C ASP A 6 -30.77 -23.96 -0.73
N GLN A 7 -29.52 -24.41 -0.79
CA GLN A 7 -28.62 -24.28 0.34
C GLN A 7 -28.34 -22.77 0.50
N MET A 8 -28.91 -22.17 1.52
CA MET A 8 -28.54 -20.81 1.89
C MET A 8 -27.02 -20.75 2.00
N PRO A 9 -26.37 -19.72 1.39
CA PRO A 9 -24.93 -19.61 1.44
C PRO A 9 -24.48 -19.59 2.92
N VAL A 10 -23.50 -20.44 3.24
CA VAL A 10 -22.98 -20.53 4.61
C VAL A 10 -22.28 -19.20 4.92
N ILE A 11 -22.87 -18.43 5.82
CA ILE A 11 -22.25 -17.20 6.31
C ILE A 11 -21.01 -17.60 7.10
N ARG A 12 -19.85 -17.13 6.65
CA ARG A 12 -18.56 -17.36 7.31
C ARG A 12 -18.11 -16.08 8.03
N ARG A 13 -17.48 -16.24 9.19
CA ARG A 13 -16.79 -15.17 9.90
C ARG A 13 -15.32 -15.15 9.47
N ILE A 14 -14.88 -14.06 8.87
CA ILE A 14 -13.55 -13.97 8.25
C ILE A 14 -12.76 -12.85 8.90
N ALA A 15 -11.55 -13.18 9.37
CA ALA A 15 -10.58 -12.18 9.83
C ALA A 15 -9.67 -11.76 8.69
N ILE A 16 -9.37 -10.46 8.59
CA ILE A 16 -8.37 -9.93 7.65
C ILE A 16 -7.29 -9.18 8.44
N VAL A 17 -6.03 -9.53 8.23
CA VAL A 17 -4.89 -8.85 8.84
C VAL A 17 -4.31 -7.83 7.85
N GLY A 18 -4.53 -6.55 8.13
CA GLY A 18 -4.10 -5.40 7.34
C GLY A 18 -5.22 -4.70 6.59
N SER A 19 -5.31 -3.36 6.73
CA SER A 19 -6.29 -2.49 6.07
C SER A 19 -5.70 -1.65 4.93
N GLY A 20 -4.76 -2.23 4.18
CA GLY A 20 -4.30 -1.69 2.91
C GLY A 20 -5.32 -1.93 1.78
N MET A 21 -4.97 -1.58 0.54
CA MET A 21 -5.83 -1.78 -0.62
C MET A 21 -6.30 -3.23 -0.74
N ALA A 22 -5.42 -4.23 -0.58
CA ALA A 22 -5.80 -5.64 -0.67
C ALA A 22 -6.79 -6.06 0.42
N GLY A 23 -6.54 -5.70 1.69
CA GLY A 23 -7.42 -6.08 2.79
C GLY A 23 -8.81 -5.45 2.69
N LEU A 24 -8.88 -4.16 2.34
CA LEU A 24 -10.14 -3.47 2.13
C LEU A 24 -10.91 -4.02 0.93
N THR A 25 -10.22 -4.37 -0.16
CA THR A 25 -10.82 -5.02 -1.33
C THR A 25 -11.43 -6.36 -0.94
N ALA A 26 -10.66 -7.23 -0.28
CA ALA A 26 -11.15 -8.54 0.15
C ALA A 26 -12.37 -8.40 1.08
N ALA A 27 -12.32 -7.48 2.04
CA ALA A 27 -13.41 -7.25 2.97
C ALA A 27 -14.71 -6.85 2.27
N LEU A 28 -14.64 -5.88 1.36
CA LEU A 28 -15.83 -5.38 0.67
C LEU A 28 -16.43 -6.45 -0.24
N LEU A 29 -15.61 -7.17 -1.01
CA LEU A 29 -16.08 -8.25 -1.88
C LEU A 29 -16.72 -9.41 -1.10
N LEU A 30 -16.17 -9.79 0.05
CA LEU A 30 -16.73 -10.83 0.91
C LEU A 30 -18.05 -10.37 1.57
N ARG A 31 -18.13 -9.12 2.01
CA ARG A 31 -19.37 -8.54 2.55
C ARG A 31 -20.49 -8.46 1.51
N GLU A 32 -20.17 -8.21 0.24
CA GLU A 32 -21.15 -8.30 -0.86
C GLU A 32 -21.74 -9.72 -1.02
N GLN A 33 -21.05 -10.75 -0.52
CA GLN A 33 -21.50 -12.14 -0.47
C GLN A 33 -22.09 -12.52 0.91
N ASN A 34 -22.44 -11.53 1.72
CA ASN A 34 -23.04 -11.67 3.05
C ASN A 34 -22.15 -12.37 4.10
N HIS A 35 -20.80 -12.36 3.94
CA HIS A 35 -19.90 -12.82 4.99
C HIS A 35 -19.70 -11.74 6.07
N GLU A 36 -19.50 -12.19 7.31
CA GLU A 36 -19.08 -11.32 8.41
C GLU A 36 -17.55 -11.14 8.35
N VAL A 37 -17.10 -9.91 8.19
CA VAL A 37 -15.68 -9.62 8.01
C VAL A 37 -15.20 -8.58 9.00
N THR A 38 -14.14 -8.91 9.75
CA THR A 38 -13.43 -7.98 10.64
C THR A 38 -11.99 -7.80 10.15
N ILE A 39 -11.56 -6.55 9.99
CA ILE A 39 -10.19 -6.20 9.60
C ILE A 39 -9.42 -5.74 10.84
N PHE A 40 -8.24 -6.28 11.05
CA PHE A 40 -7.31 -5.86 12.11
C PHE A 40 -6.17 -5.02 11.51
N GLU A 41 -6.04 -3.79 12.00
CA GLU A 41 -5.02 -2.84 11.51
C GLU A 41 -4.16 -2.33 12.69
N LYS A 42 -2.86 -2.52 12.59
CA LYS A 42 -1.89 -2.08 13.61
C LYS A 42 -1.76 -0.56 13.75
N SER A 43 -2.09 0.18 12.68
CA SER A 43 -1.97 1.63 12.62
C SER A 43 -3.25 2.31 13.11
N ARG A 44 -3.18 3.64 13.33
CA ARG A 44 -4.34 4.45 13.74
C ARG A 44 -5.44 4.58 12.66
N GLY A 45 -5.19 4.09 11.48
CA GLY A 45 -6.16 4.15 10.38
C GLY A 45 -5.69 3.39 9.14
N PRO A 46 -6.61 3.17 8.18
CA PRO A 46 -6.33 2.42 6.98
C PRO A 46 -5.38 3.16 6.05
N GLY A 47 -4.72 2.42 5.16
CA GLY A 47 -3.90 3.03 4.10
C GLY A 47 -2.67 2.24 3.72
N GLY A 48 -1.97 1.66 4.67
CA GLY A 48 -0.72 0.96 4.40
C GLY A 48 0.25 1.87 3.62
N ARG A 49 0.72 1.42 2.46
CA ARG A 49 1.65 2.19 1.60
C ARG A 49 1.00 3.32 0.80
N MET A 50 -0.31 3.49 0.87
CA MET A 50 -1.02 4.69 0.40
C MET A 50 -1.12 5.76 1.50
N ALA A 51 -0.27 5.68 2.52
CA ALA A 51 -0.28 6.60 3.65
C ALA A 51 0.13 8.03 3.24
N ALA A 52 -0.58 9.00 3.81
CA ALA A 52 -0.18 10.40 3.84
C ALA A 52 0.20 10.79 5.26
N LYS A 53 1.22 11.63 5.40
CA LYS A 53 1.60 12.22 6.70
C LYS A 53 0.96 13.59 6.86
N ARG A 54 0.51 13.88 8.06
CA ARG A 54 0.03 15.21 8.42
C ARG A 54 1.24 16.13 8.58
N VAL A 55 1.17 17.31 7.97
CA VAL A 55 2.14 18.39 8.04
C VAL A 55 1.45 19.69 8.42
N LYS A 56 2.23 20.75 8.72
CA LYS A 56 1.67 22.07 8.94
C LYS A 56 0.94 22.55 7.68
N GLY A 57 -0.30 22.92 7.81
CA GLY A 57 -1.15 23.39 6.70
C GLY A 57 -1.86 22.29 5.89
N GLY A 58 -1.48 21.00 6.05
CA GLY A 58 -2.12 19.98 5.21
C GLY A 58 -1.62 18.56 5.42
N SER A 59 -1.35 17.87 4.33
CA SER A 59 -0.81 16.51 4.33
C SER A 59 0.01 16.24 3.07
N VAL A 60 1.03 15.41 3.21
CA VAL A 60 1.91 15.00 2.13
C VAL A 60 1.81 13.48 1.93
N ASP A 61 1.68 13.04 0.68
CA ASP A 61 1.65 11.64 0.30
C ASP A 61 3.07 11.06 0.34
N ILE A 62 3.45 10.46 1.45
CA ILE A 62 4.83 9.96 1.65
C ILE A 62 5.05 8.57 1.05
N GLY A 63 3.98 7.85 0.72
CA GLY A 63 4.01 6.52 0.10
C GLY A 63 3.80 6.57 -1.42
N ALA A 64 2.81 5.83 -1.91
CA ALA A 64 2.46 5.83 -3.33
C ALA A 64 2.15 7.25 -3.82
N GLN A 65 2.78 7.65 -4.93
CA GLN A 65 2.66 9.00 -5.46
C GLN A 65 1.51 9.16 -6.45
N TYR A 66 1.19 8.09 -7.14
CA TYR A 66 0.07 7.93 -8.07
C TYR A 66 -0.19 6.44 -8.32
N PHE A 67 -1.24 6.14 -9.03
CA PHE A 67 -1.51 4.81 -9.58
C PHE A 67 -2.13 4.94 -10.98
N THR A 68 -2.10 3.84 -11.72
CA THR A 68 -2.78 3.71 -13.01
C THR A 68 -3.91 2.70 -12.88
N ILE A 69 -4.89 2.80 -13.75
CA ILE A 69 -6.02 1.88 -13.82
C ILE A 69 -6.02 1.27 -15.21
N ARG A 70 -5.77 -0.03 -15.31
CA ARG A 70 -5.76 -0.82 -16.54
C ARG A 70 -6.84 -1.88 -16.52
N ASN A 71 -7.20 -2.36 -15.31
CA ASN A 71 -8.27 -3.32 -15.12
C ASN A 71 -9.61 -2.57 -14.95
N PRO A 72 -10.59 -2.74 -15.87
CA PRO A 72 -11.91 -2.11 -15.76
C PRO A 72 -12.64 -2.46 -14.45
N ALA A 73 -12.43 -3.67 -13.91
CA ALA A 73 -13.02 -4.07 -12.64
C ALA A 73 -12.48 -3.23 -11.47
N PHE A 74 -11.20 -2.84 -11.50
CA PHE A 74 -10.64 -1.95 -10.50
C PHE A 74 -11.25 -0.54 -10.59
N SER A 75 -11.46 -0.03 -11.81
CA SER A 75 -12.16 1.24 -12.01
C SER A 75 -13.58 1.22 -11.44
N ALA A 76 -14.34 0.17 -11.76
CA ALA A 76 -15.70 -0.02 -11.26
C ALA A 76 -15.75 -0.12 -9.73
N PHE A 77 -14.84 -0.90 -9.14
CA PHE A 77 -14.71 -1.06 -7.70
C PHE A 77 -14.43 0.27 -6.99
N LEU A 78 -13.45 1.05 -7.46
CA LEU A 78 -13.14 2.35 -6.88
C LEU A 78 -14.31 3.33 -7.02
N SER A 79 -14.96 3.36 -8.17
CA SER A 79 -16.12 4.23 -8.40
C SER A 79 -17.28 3.92 -7.47
N ARG A 80 -17.52 2.64 -7.20
CA ARG A 80 -18.59 2.16 -6.32
C ARG A 80 -18.31 2.43 -4.84
N HIS A 81 -17.09 2.17 -4.37
CA HIS A 81 -16.77 2.14 -2.93
C HIS A 81 -15.95 3.32 -2.43
N ALA A 82 -15.32 4.07 -3.33
CA ALA A 82 -14.49 5.24 -3.01
C ALA A 82 -14.74 6.41 -3.97
N GLY A 83 -15.92 6.49 -4.58
CA GLY A 83 -16.28 7.57 -5.49
C GLY A 83 -16.08 8.93 -4.86
N GLY A 84 -15.49 9.88 -5.61
CA GLY A 84 -15.13 11.21 -5.11
C GLY A 84 -13.84 11.29 -4.29
N SER A 85 -13.25 10.14 -3.90
CA SER A 85 -12.01 10.09 -3.13
C SER A 85 -10.75 9.96 -4.00
N PHE A 86 -10.86 9.93 -5.31
CA PHE A 86 -9.75 9.87 -6.25
C PHE A 86 -10.07 10.61 -7.54
N GLY A 87 -9.02 10.98 -8.27
CA GLY A 87 -9.16 11.66 -9.54
C GLY A 87 -7.85 11.66 -10.33
N PRO A 88 -7.88 12.09 -11.60
CA PRO A 88 -6.67 12.21 -12.40
C PRO A 88 -5.76 13.30 -11.82
N TRP A 89 -4.46 13.06 -11.91
CA TRP A 89 -3.44 14.06 -11.67
C TRP A 89 -3.00 14.67 -13.00
N PRO A 90 -3.39 15.92 -13.31
CA PRO A 90 -3.07 16.57 -14.58
C PRO A 90 -1.66 17.16 -14.59
N GLY A 91 -0.72 16.58 -13.84
CA GLY A 91 0.67 17.02 -13.74
C GLY A 91 1.46 16.71 -14.99
N ARG A 92 2.58 17.43 -15.14
CA ARG A 92 3.58 17.19 -16.16
C ARG A 92 4.57 16.16 -15.65
N PHE A 93 4.74 15.05 -16.38
CA PHE A 93 5.59 13.94 -15.98
C PHE A 93 6.79 13.85 -16.91
N GLY A 94 8.00 13.76 -16.36
CA GLY A 94 9.22 13.60 -17.11
C GLY A 94 10.15 12.54 -16.53
N TYR A 95 11.02 12.00 -17.39
CA TYR A 95 12.09 11.11 -16.97
C TYR A 95 13.42 11.57 -17.56
N GLN A 96 14.47 11.27 -16.84
CA GLN A 96 15.83 11.54 -17.30
C GLN A 96 16.35 10.34 -18.07
N THR A 97 16.80 10.56 -19.30
CA THR A 97 17.44 9.53 -20.12
C THR A 97 18.83 9.16 -19.57
N THR A 98 19.42 8.11 -20.09
CA THR A 98 20.80 7.71 -19.74
C THR A 98 21.85 8.76 -20.14
N SER A 99 21.55 9.62 -21.14
CA SER A 99 22.37 10.76 -21.50
C SER A 99 22.19 12.00 -20.61
N GLY A 100 21.27 11.91 -19.62
CA GLY A 100 20.96 13.01 -18.70
C GLY A 100 19.91 14.01 -19.21
N GLN A 101 19.36 13.82 -20.41
CA GLN A 101 18.33 14.68 -20.98
C GLN A 101 16.96 14.36 -20.36
N TRP A 102 16.11 15.38 -20.24
CA TRP A 102 14.74 15.22 -19.79
C TRP A 102 13.79 15.00 -20.96
N GLU A 103 12.96 13.97 -20.85
CA GLU A 103 11.91 13.64 -21.81
C GLU A 103 10.57 13.47 -21.09
N PRO A 104 9.45 13.82 -21.76
CA PRO A 104 8.14 13.59 -21.18
C PRO A 104 7.82 12.08 -21.11
N PHE A 105 7.12 11.66 -20.04
CA PHE A 105 6.56 10.32 -20.01
C PHE A 105 5.53 10.10 -21.11
N PRO A 106 5.36 8.85 -21.57
CA PRO A 106 4.23 8.49 -22.41
C PRO A 106 2.89 8.91 -21.79
N GLN A 107 1.96 9.33 -22.64
CA GLN A 107 0.61 9.73 -22.18
C GLN A 107 -0.08 8.53 -21.56
N GLU A 108 -0.41 8.65 -20.29
CA GLU A 108 -1.17 7.68 -19.50
C GLU A 108 -1.87 8.46 -18.38
N THR A 109 -3.13 8.16 -18.15
CA THR A 109 -3.84 8.78 -17.01
C THR A 109 -3.30 8.23 -15.69
N ARG A 110 -2.81 9.11 -14.86
CA ARG A 110 -2.32 8.80 -13.51
C ARG A 110 -3.31 9.35 -12.50
N TYR A 111 -3.72 8.51 -11.57
CA TYR A 111 -4.71 8.83 -10.56
C TYR A 111 -4.07 9.02 -9.19
N VAL A 112 -4.66 9.88 -8.41
CA VAL A 112 -4.29 10.13 -7.00
C VAL A 112 -5.53 10.15 -6.12
N GLY A 113 -5.35 9.93 -4.84
CA GLY A 113 -6.41 10.18 -3.88
C GLY A 113 -6.66 11.68 -3.70
N VAL A 114 -7.90 12.09 -3.49
CA VAL A 114 -8.33 13.48 -3.30
C VAL A 114 -9.05 13.60 -1.96
N PRO A 115 -8.66 14.52 -1.06
CA PRO A 115 -7.55 15.50 -1.13
C PRO A 115 -6.16 14.93 -0.80
N ARG A 116 -6.00 13.63 -0.63
CA ARG A 116 -4.74 12.92 -0.33
C ARG A 116 -4.89 11.44 -0.64
N MET A 117 -3.77 10.73 -0.79
CA MET A 117 -3.79 9.33 -1.20
C MET A 117 -4.60 8.43 -0.24
N THR A 118 -4.54 8.69 1.07
CA THR A 118 -5.35 7.97 2.08
C THR A 118 -6.86 8.20 1.98
N ALA A 119 -7.34 9.15 1.19
CA ALA A 119 -8.78 9.37 1.02
C ALA A 119 -9.45 8.13 0.41
N ILE A 120 -8.78 7.45 -0.52
CA ILE A 120 -9.26 6.22 -1.15
C ILE A 120 -9.50 5.14 -0.10
N THR A 121 -8.47 4.80 0.68
CA THR A 121 -8.57 3.73 1.68
C THR A 121 -9.52 4.09 2.83
N ARG A 122 -9.64 5.37 3.16
CA ARG A 122 -10.67 5.85 4.10
C ARG A 122 -12.07 5.67 3.53
N GLY A 123 -12.29 6.03 2.27
CA GLY A 123 -13.57 5.81 1.58
C GLY A 123 -13.94 4.32 1.61
N LEU A 124 -13.02 3.45 1.22
CA LEU A 124 -13.22 1.99 1.27
C LEU A 124 -13.53 1.48 2.69
N SER A 125 -12.90 2.04 3.71
CA SER A 125 -13.07 1.60 5.10
C SER A 125 -14.40 1.99 5.72
N THR A 126 -15.18 2.91 5.15
CA THR A 126 -16.48 3.31 5.70
C THR A 126 -17.51 2.19 5.70
N ALA A 127 -17.38 1.25 4.78
CA ALA A 127 -18.25 0.08 4.67
C ALA A 127 -17.61 -1.21 5.21
N ALA A 128 -16.49 -1.11 5.96
CA ALA A 128 -15.77 -2.22 6.54
C ALA A 128 -15.69 -2.08 8.08
N ASP A 129 -15.71 -3.21 8.79
CA ASP A 129 -15.40 -3.24 10.22
C ASP A 129 -13.89 -3.30 10.41
N VAL A 130 -13.29 -2.16 10.81
CA VAL A 130 -11.83 -2.02 10.98
C VAL A 130 -11.49 -1.78 12.45
N GLN A 131 -10.86 -2.77 13.07
CA GLN A 131 -10.26 -2.68 14.39
C GLN A 131 -8.87 -2.05 14.26
N ALA A 132 -8.80 -0.72 14.39
CA ALA A 132 -7.55 0.02 14.30
C ALA A 132 -6.73 -0.11 15.60
N GLN A 133 -5.42 0.16 15.50
CA GLN A 133 -4.45 0.03 16.61
C GLN A 133 -4.40 -1.39 17.20
N THR A 134 -4.78 -2.40 16.42
CA THR A 134 -4.80 -3.80 16.83
C THR A 134 -3.79 -4.56 15.98
N ARG A 135 -2.66 -4.89 16.56
CA ARG A 135 -1.59 -5.64 15.90
C ARG A 135 -1.73 -7.13 16.23
N ILE A 136 -2.22 -7.90 15.30
CA ILE A 136 -2.25 -9.35 15.45
C ILE A 136 -0.82 -9.91 15.44
N ASP A 137 -0.50 -10.70 16.46
CA ASP A 137 0.80 -11.31 16.69
C ASP A 137 0.80 -12.81 16.40
N SER A 138 -0.30 -13.50 16.68
CA SER A 138 -0.41 -14.94 16.44
C SER A 138 -1.82 -15.41 16.09
N LEU A 139 -1.87 -16.56 15.41
CA LEU A 139 -3.08 -17.29 15.04
C LEU A 139 -3.08 -18.62 15.80
N VAL A 140 -4.16 -18.92 16.52
CA VAL A 140 -4.30 -20.16 17.28
C VAL A 140 -5.45 -20.98 16.72
N ARG A 141 -5.18 -22.22 16.32
CA ARG A 141 -6.20 -23.14 15.81
C ARG A 141 -7.09 -23.66 16.95
N GLN A 142 -8.40 -23.50 16.79
CA GLN A 142 -9.39 -24.03 17.70
C GLN A 142 -10.42 -24.86 16.92
N GLY A 143 -10.19 -26.19 16.85
CA GLY A 143 -10.96 -27.05 15.96
C GLY A 143 -10.81 -26.67 14.50
N GLN A 144 -11.91 -26.26 13.86
CA GLN A 144 -11.92 -25.81 12.45
C GLN A 144 -11.80 -24.28 12.31
N GLN A 145 -11.70 -23.56 13.41
CA GLN A 145 -11.68 -22.09 13.44
C GLN A 145 -10.38 -21.53 13.97
N TRP A 146 -10.22 -20.22 13.84
CA TRP A 146 -9.05 -19.48 14.27
C TRP A 146 -9.40 -18.46 15.35
N LEU A 147 -8.56 -18.39 16.39
CA LEU A 147 -8.47 -17.25 17.28
C LEU A 147 -7.24 -16.41 16.87
N LEU A 148 -7.38 -15.10 16.90
CA LEU A 148 -6.30 -14.16 16.65
C LEU A 148 -5.92 -13.49 17.96
N ASN A 149 -4.66 -13.57 18.35
CA ASN A 149 -4.17 -12.84 19.51
C ASN A 149 -3.39 -11.61 19.04
N ASP A 150 -3.59 -10.49 19.71
CA ASP A 150 -2.83 -9.28 19.46
C ASP A 150 -1.60 -9.14 20.39
N THR A 151 -0.82 -8.08 20.19
CA THR A 151 0.38 -7.78 21.00
C THR A 151 0.05 -7.34 22.43
N GLU A 152 -1.20 -7.03 22.74
CA GLU A 152 -1.65 -6.63 24.08
C GLU A 152 -2.20 -7.84 24.88
N GLY A 153 -2.31 -9.02 24.21
CA GLY A 153 -2.77 -10.26 24.81
C GLY A 153 -4.29 -10.47 24.68
N GLU A 154 -4.99 -9.61 23.95
CA GLU A 154 -6.40 -9.79 23.66
C GLU A 154 -6.61 -10.84 22.56
N ALA A 155 -7.69 -11.64 22.71
CA ALA A 155 -8.07 -12.69 21.77
C ALA A 155 -9.36 -12.34 21.03
N TYR A 156 -9.34 -12.50 19.72
CA TYR A 156 -10.47 -12.21 18.83
C TYR A 156 -10.91 -13.47 18.08
N GLY A 157 -12.19 -13.61 17.87
CA GLY A 157 -12.75 -14.74 17.13
C GLY A 157 -13.90 -15.46 17.87
N PRO A 158 -14.17 -16.72 17.56
CA PRO A 158 -13.51 -17.52 16.51
C PRO A 158 -13.88 -17.09 15.09
N PHE A 159 -12.96 -17.31 14.13
CA PHE A 159 -13.13 -17.04 12.70
C PHE A 159 -13.00 -18.32 11.87
N ASP A 160 -13.79 -18.44 10.81
CA ASP A 160 -13.78 -19.60 9.92
C ASP A 160 -12.60 -19.59 8.95
N ALA A 161 -12.10 -18.39 8.59
CA ALA A 161 -10.95 -18.19 7.73
C ALA A 161 -10.17 -16.92 8.11
N VAL A 162 -8.90 -16.88 7.73
CA VAL A 162 -8.01 -15.73 7.94
C VAL A 162 -7.38 -15.33 6.61
N ILE A 163 -7.46 -14.04 6.27
CA ILE A 163 -6.74 -13.48 5.11
C ILE A 163 -5.63 -12.57 5.64
N VAL A 164 -4.39 -12.84 5.24
CA VAL A 164 -3.23 -12.01 5.60
C VAL A 164 -2.81 -11.17 4.40
N THR A 165 -2.88 -9.85 4.56
CA THR A 165 -2.49 -8.88 3.51
C THR A 165 -1.25 -8.09 3.88
N ALA A 166 -0.54 -8.54 4.92
CA ALA A 166 0.71 -7.96 5.35
C ALA A 166 1.86 -8.24 4.35
N PRO A 167 2.91 -7.39 4.33
CA PRO A 167 4.14 -7.69 3.60
C PRO A 167 4.78 -9.03 4.03
N PRO A 168 5.52 -9.73 3.15
CA PRO A 168 6.06 -11.06 3.43
C PRO A 168 6.80 -11.21 4.75
N ALA A 169 7.63 -10.25 5.14
CA ALA A 169 8.36 -10.33 6.41
C ALA A 169 7.41 -10.31 7.62
N GLN A 170 6.35 -9.49 7.57
CA GLN A 170 5.37 -9.44 8.65
C GLN A 170 4.46 -10.68 8.66
N ALA A 171 4.10 -11.20 7.48
CA ALA A 171 3.37 -12.45 7.38
C ALA A 171 4.20 -13.64 7.88
N ARG A 172 5.51 -13.69 7.55
CA ARG A 172 6.45 -14.67 8.08
C ARG A 172 6.46 -14.66 9.61
N ASP A 173 6.63 -13.49 10.21
CA ASP A 173 6.71 -13.36 11.67
C ASP A 173 5.39 -13.78 12.32
N LEU A 174 4.24 -13.39 11.78
CA LEU A 174 2.92 -13.85 12.21
C LEU A 174 2.80 -15.38 12.17
N PHE A 175 3.20 -16.02 11.06
CA PHE A 175 3.12 -17.47 10.93
C PHE A 175 4.13 -18.20 11.83
N SER A 176 5.30 -17.62 12.03
CA SER A 176 6.29 -18.16 12.98
C SER A 176 5.75 -18.18 14.41
N ASN A 177 5.16 -17.06 14.86
CA ASN A 177 4.54 -16.95 16.18
C ASN A 177 3.32 -17.87 16.33
N SER A 178 2.69 -18.26 15.21
CA SER A 178 1.54 -19.15 15.15
C SER A 178 1.90 -20.63 15.02
N THR A 179 3.19 -20.99 15.09
CA THR A 179 3.69 -22.35 14.84
C THR A 179 3.35 -22.92 13.44
N LEU A 180 3.03 -22.05 12.50
CA LEU A 180 2.76 -22.39 11.10
C LEU A 180 4.07 -22.35 10.28
N THR A 181 5.03 -23.21 10.64
CA THR A 181 6.41 -23.19 10.12
C THR A 181 6.47 -23.29 8.61
N ALA A 182 5.67 -24.15 7.98
CA ALA A 182 5.65 -24.30 6.53
C ALA A 182 5.23 -23.01 5.81
N LEU A 183 4.29 -22.24 6.36
CA LEU A 183 3.90 -20.95 5.82
C LEU A 183 4.94 -19.86 6.08
N SER A 184 5.55 -19.88 7.26
CA SER A 184 6.66 -18.99 7.61
C SER A 184 7.84 -19.17 6.65
N ASP A 185 8.24 -20.42 6.36
CA ASP A 185 9.33 -20.74 5.45
C ASP A 185 9.04 -20.28 4.01
N GLN A 186 7.81 -20.47 3.55
CA GLN A 186 7.40 -19.94 2.24
C GLN A 186 7.51 -18.41 2.18
N MET A 187 7.08 -17.70 3.24
CA MET A 187 7.20 -16.24 3.29
C MET A 187 8.66 -15.78 3.29
N GLN A 188 9.57 -16.53 3.90
CA GLN A 188 11.01 -16.21 3.89
C GLN A 188 11.55 -16.09 2.45
N GLY A 189 11.10 -16.94 1.53
CA GLY A 189 11.46 -16.86 0.11
C GLY A 189 11.06 -15.55 -0.57
N HIS A 190 9.95 -14.94 -0.14
CA HIS A 190 9.47 -13.69 -0.70
C HIS A 190 10.12 -12.43 -0.09
N VAL A 191 10.69 -12.53 1.10
CA VAL A 191 11.28 -11.38 1.82
C VAL A 191 12.39 -10.72 1.00
N SER A 192 13.24 -11.51 0.33
CA SER A 192 14.35 -11.00 -0.48
C SER A 192 13.91 -10.17 -1.70
N HIS A 193 12.68 -10.36 -2.17
CA HIS A 193 12.11 -9.64 -3.32
C HIS A 193 11.51 -8.30 -2.93
N ILE A 194 11.43 -8.01 -1.64
CA ILE A 194 10.92 -6.74 -1.14
C ILE A 194 12.05 -5.73 -1.02
N GLN A 195 11.80 -4.55 -1.54
CA GLN A 195 12.76 -3.47 -1.60
C GLN A 195 12.37 -2.34 -0.66
N PRO A 196 13.32 -1.81 0.15
CA PRO A 196 13.09 -0.64 0.97
C PRO A 196 13.09 0.65 0.14
N CYS A 197 12.54 1.70 0.73
CA CYS A 197 12.60 3.05 0.17
C CYS A 197 12.63 4.09 1.29
N TRP A 198 13.65 4.92 1.32
CA TRP A 198 13.61 6.16 2.06
C TRP A 198 12.77 7.17 1.28
N ALA A 199 11.85 7.84 1.96
CA ALA A 199 11.04 8.89 1.41
C ALA A 199 11.22 10.16 2.26
N THR A 200 11.55 11.28 1.63
CA THR A 200 11.68 12.58 2.29
C THR A 200 10.74 13.56 1.61
N ALA A 201 9.87 14.20 2.37
CA ALA A 201 9.09 15.34 1.90
C ALA A 201 9.78 16.62 2.33
N VAL A 202 9.90 17.56 1.44
CA VAL A 202 10.54 18.87 1.64
C VAL A 202 9.55 19.98 1.28
N TYR A 203 9.48 21.01 2.10
CA TYR A 203 8.59 22.14 1.93
C TYR A 203 9.38 23.38 1.55
N PHE A 204 8.84 24.15 0.61
CA PHE A 204 9.32 25.46 0.21
C PHE A 204 8.19 26.47 0.28
N GLN A 205 8.37 27.52 1.06
CA GLN A 205 7.40 28.61 1.16
C GLN A 205 7.24 29.33 -0.19
N GLN A 206 8.32 29.49 -0.92
CA GLN A 206 8.31 30.01 -2.28
C GLN A 206 8.21 28.86 -3.29
N ALA A 207 7.30 28.99 -4.25
CA ALA A 207 7.12 28.01 -5.30
C ALA A 207 8.39 27.83 -6.13
N LEU A 208 8.77 26.60 -6.38
CA LEU A 208 9.88 26.25 -7.27
C LEU A 208 9.35 26.09 -8.69
N GLU A 209 10.02 26.76 -9.63
CA GLU A 209 9.74 26.58 -11.05
C GLU A 209 10.50 25.35 -11.57
N GLN A 210 9.75 24.31 -11.93
CA GLN A 210 10.30 23.08 -12.51
C GLN A 210 9.54 22.71 -13.79
N PRO A 211 10.23 22.11 -14.78
CA PRO A 211 9.60 21.73 -16.05
C PRO A 211 8.54 20.63 -15.86
N TYR A 212 8.69 19.81 -14.82
CA TYR A 212 7.80 18.69 -14.52
C TYR A 212 7.36 18.70 -13.07
N ASP A 213 6.12 18.25 -12.85
CA ASP A 213 5.54 18.08 -11.53
C ASP A 213 5.92 16.72 -10.93
N ALA A 214 6.33 15.78 -11.76
CA ALA A 214 6.84 14.48 -11.33
C ALA A 214 7.97 14.00 -12.26
N MET A 215 9.06 13.52 -11.65
CA MET A 215 10.31 13.24 -12.33
C MET A 215 10.90 11.90 -11.92
N ARG A 216 11.22 11.04 -12.90
CA ARG A 216 12.07 9.87 -12.68
C ARG A 216 13.51 10.24 -13.00
N CYS A 217 14.40 10.08 -12.03
CA CYS A 217 15.76 10.59 -12.10
C CYS A 217 16.78 9.50 -12.41
N GLN A 218 17.83 9.85 -13.15
CA GLN A 218 19.08 9.11 -13.27
C GLN A 218 20.09 9.67 -12.26
N ASN A 219 19.84 9.41 -10.97
CA ASN A 219 20.64 9.94 -9.86
C ASN A 219 21.06 8.76 -8.96
N PRO A 220 22.25 8.74 -8.35
CA PRO A 220 22.65 7.64 -7.48
C PRO A 220 21.79 7.48 -6.22
N VAL A 221 21.21 8.58 -5.71
CA VAL A 221 20.40 8.62 -4.49
C VAL A 221 18.91 8.53 -4.81
N LEU A 222 18.40 9.40 -5.69
CA LEU A 222 16.97 9.54 -5.96
C LEU A 222 16.53 8.73 -7.18
N GLU A 223 15.36 8.10 -7.07
CA GLU A 223 14.64 7.46 -8.17
C GLU A 223 13.49 8.34 -8.67
N TRP A 224 12.80 9.01 -7.74
CA TRP A 224 11.57 9.74 -8.02
C TRP A 224 11.48 11.03 -7.21
N ILE A 225 10.98 12.08 -7.87
CA ILE A 225 10.65 13.39 -7.28
C ILE A 225 9.24 13.74 -7.71
N ALA A 226 8.42 14.25 -6.80
CA ALA A 226 7.05 14.67 -7.10
C ALA A 226 6.65 15.93 -6.35
N ASN A 227 6.10 16.91 -7.05
CA ASN A 227 5.41 18.04 -6.46
C ASN A 227 4.06 17.59 -5.92
N ASN A 228 3.97 17.36 -4.61
CA ASN A 228 2.74 16.92 -3.98
C ASN A 228 1.63 17.96 -4.09
N THR A 229 1.98 19.25 -4.04
CA THR A 229 1.03 20.36 -4.08
C THR A 229 0.37 20.52 -5.47
N SER A 230 0.98 20.00 -6.55
CA SER A 230 0.36 19.99 -7.89
C SER A 230 -0.79 18.99 -8.05
N LYS A 231 -0.97 18.10 -7.07
CA LYS A 231 -2.07 17.11 -7.08
C LYS A 231 -3.39 17.77 -6.70
N PRO A 232 -4.54 17.32 -7.23
CA PRO A 232 -5.83 17.92 -6.92
C PRO A 232 -6.19 17.82 -5.43
N GLY A 233 -6.78 18.89 -4.89
CA GLY A 233 -7.23 18.98 -3.49
C GLY A 233 -6.10 19.18 -2.47
N ARG A 234 -4.91 19.68 -2.89
CA ARG A 234 -3.84 20.14 -2.00
C ARG A 234 -3.81 21.67 -2.04
N ASP A 235 -4.19 22.27 -0.92
CA ASP A 235 -4.37 23.74 -0.78
C ASP A 235 -3.27 24.37 0.08
N ASP A 236 -2.04 23.82 -0.02
CA ASP A 236 -0.89 24.31 0.72
C ASP A 236 -0.46 25.71 0.25
N SER A 237 -0.06 26.58 1.17
CA SER A 237 0.38 27.95 0.87
C SER A 237 1.75 28.06 0.20
N GLY A 238 2.51 26.95 0.15
CA GLY A 238 3.80 26.79 -0.52
C GLY A 238 3.80 25.49 -1.31
N GLN A 239 4.98 24.88 -1.47
CA GLN A 239 5.09 23.61 -2.20
C GLN A 239 5.73 22.53 -1.37
N TRP A 240 5.05 21.38 -1.29
CA TRP A 240 5.63 20.13 -0.81
C TRP A 240 6.12 19.29 -1.98
N TRP A 241 7.39 18.91 -1.93
CA TRP A 241 7.99 17.95 -2.86
C TRP A 241 8.32 16.66 -2.13
N VAL A 242 8.01 15.52 -2.74
CA VAL A 242 8.30 14.19 -2.20
C VAL A 242 9.41 13.54 -3.00
N LEU A 243 10.42 13.12 -2.29
CA LEU A 243 11.63 12.49 -2.80
C LEU A 243 11.60 11.01 -2.41
N HIS A 244 11.74 10.12 -3.38
CA HIS A 244 11.92 8.69 -3.11
C HIS A 244 13.33 8.28 -3.51
N ALA A 245 14.05 7.69 -2.58
CA ALA A 245 15.38 7.18 -2.84
C ALA A 245 15.33 5.86 -3.62
N LYS A 246 16.41 5.55 -4.32
CA LYS A 246 16.61 4.25 -4.96
C LYS A 246 16.58 3.11 -3.94
N PRO A 247 16.06 1.94 -4.29
CA PRO A 247 16.02 0.80 -3.38
C PRO A 247 17.41 0.35 -2.88
N GLN A 248 18.40 0.33 -3.78
CA GLN A 248 19.78 -0.03 -3.40
C GLN A 248 20.35 0.96 -2.38
N TRP A 249 20.25 2.26 -2.66
CA TRP A 249 20.71 3.31 -1.75
C TRP A 249 19.96 3.24 -0.41
N SER A 250 18.65 2.99 -0.44
CA SER A 250 17.85 2.84 0.77
C SER A 250 18.28 1.66 1.64
N ARG A 251 18.69 0.55 1.02
CA ARG A 251 19.21 -0.63 1.73
C ARG A 251 20.56 -0.35 2.37
N GLU A 252 21.46 0.32 1.66
CA GLU A 252 22.78 0.69 2.18
C GLU A 252 22.68 1.69 3.35
N HIS A 253 21.61 2.48 3.41
CA HIS A 253 21.36 3.49 4.44
C HIS A 253 20.22 3.11 5.41
N GLU A 254 19.90 1.83 5.52
CA GLU A 254 18.77 1.37 6.33
C GLU A 254 18.91 1.77 7.80
N ASN A 255 20.13 1.74 8.35
CA ASN A 255 20.43 2.07 9.74
C ASN A 255 20.98 3.50 9.91
N THR A 256 20.95 4.31 8.86
CA THR A 256 21.38 5.72 8.93
C THR A 256 20.29 6.58 9.58
N SER A 257 20.67 7.58 10.36
CA SER A 257 19.72 8.51 10.98
C SER A 257 18.91 9.27 9.93
N ALA A 258 17.65 9.58 10.26
CA ALA A 258 16.76 10.31 9.36
C ALA A 258 17.34 11.66 8.90
N ASP A 259 18.05 12.38 9.79
CA ASP A 259 18.65 13.67 9.47
C ASP A 259 19.74 13.54 8.41
N LYS A 260 20.63 12.54 8.52
CA LYS A 260 21.68 12.30 7.52
C LYS A 260 21.08 11.87 6.18
N VAL A 261 20.07 11.01 6.21
CA VAL A 261 19.34 10.61 5.00
C VAL A 261 18.67 11.79 4.34
N SER A 262 17.97 12.63 5.13
CA SER A 262 17.30 13.84 4.61
C SER A 262 18.29 14.79 3.95
N ALA A 263 19.43 15.06 4.59
CA ALA A 263 20.47 15.93 4.05
C ALA A 263 20.99 15.42 2.69
N ALA A 264 21.31 14.13 2.58
CA ALA A 264 21.77 13.53 1.34
C ALA A 264 20.69 13.57 0.23
N MET A 265 19.42 13.34 0.58
CA MET A 265 18.32 13.40 -0.38
C MET A 265 18.02 14.83 -0.84
N VAL A 266 18.14 15.83 0.05
CA VAL A 266 18.02 17.26 -0.32
C VAL A 266 19.16 17.68 -1.25
N GLU A 267 20.39 17.31 -0.94
CA GLU A 267 21.53 17.59 -1.83
C GLU A 267 21.33 16.98 -3.23
N ALA A 268 20.84 15.73 -3.27
CA ALA A 268 20.53 15.06 -4.53
C ALA A 268 19.39 15.76 -5.29
N PHE A 269 18.35 16.23 -4.59
CA PHE A 269 17.26 17.01 -5.16
C PHE A 269 17.77 18.32 -5.78
N GLN A 270 18.60 19.06 -5.06
CA GLN A 270 19.21 20.30 -5.56
C GLN A 270 20.04 20.05 -6.83
N LYS A 271 20.82 18.98 -6.86
CA LYS A 271 21.62 18.60 -8.05
C LYS A 271 20.74 18.23 -9.27
N VAL A 272 19.62 17.53 -9.03
CA VAL A 272 18.72 17.10 -10.11
C VAL A 272 17.90 18.27 -10.67
N THR A 273 17.44 19.16 -9.80
CA THR A 273 16.52 20.25 -10.15
C THR A 273 17.21 21.58 -10.46
N GLY A 274 18.48 21.73 -10.08
CA GLY A 274 19.20 23.01 -10.15
C GLY A 274 18.76 24.04 -9.09
N VAL A 275 17.91 23.66 -8.17
CA VAL A 275 17.42 24.54 -7.08
C VAL A 275 18.51 24.70 -6.03
N SER A 276 18.84 25.94 -5.69
CA SER A 276 19.81 26.26 -4.62
C SER A 276 19.15 26.55 -3.26
N ALA A 277 17.82 26.75 -3.25
CA ALA A 277 17.09 27.02 -2.01
C ALA A 277 17.15 25.83 -1.05
N CYS A 278 17.28 26.14 0.23
CA CYS A 278 17.09 25.14 1.29
C CYS A 278 15.60 24.99 1.60
N PRO A 279 15.11 23.79 1.88
CA PRO A 279 13.72 23.62 2.32
C PRO A 279 13.50 24.24 3.70
N ASP A 280 12.33 24.86 3.91
CA ASP A 280 11.92 25.45 5.17
C ASP A 280 11.51 24.38 6.20
N GLU A 281 10.93 23.27 5.72
CA GLU A 281 10.54 22.11 6.55
C GLU A 281 10.86 20.82 5.80
N LEU A 282 11.14 19.76 6.55
CA LEU A 282 11.32 18.43 5.97
C LEU A 282 10.81 17.34 6.92
N ILE A 283 10.39 16.23 6.35
CA ILE A 283 9.96 15.05 7.09
C ILE A 283 10.37 13.78 6.33
N SER A 284 11.00 12.86 7.03
CA SER A 284 11.43 11.60 6.42
C SER A 284 10.68 10.39 6.97
N HIS A 285 10.62 9.36 6.15
CA HIS A 285 10.03 8.08 6.49
C HIS A 285 10.79 6.94 5.82
N ARG A 286 11.06 5.89 6.58
CA ARG A 286 11.68 4.68 6.07
C ARG A 286 10.62 3.62 5.79
N TRP A 287 10.38 3.33 4.53
CA TRP A 287 9.59 2.19 4.10
C TRP A 287 10.48 0.95 4.00
N LEU A 288 10.39 0.05 4.98
CA LEU A 288 11.14 -1.22 4.94
C LEU A 288 10.61 -2.15 3.85
N TYR A 289 9.33 -2.08 3.55
CA TYR A 289 8.63 -2.96 2.62
C TYR A 289 7.90 -2.12 1.54
N ALA A 290 8.68 -1.34 0.78
CA ALA A 290 8.13 -0.34 -0.13
C ALA A 290 7.60 -0.93 -1.43
N LYS A 291 8.42 -1.73 -2.12
CA LYS A 291 8.13 -2.24 -3.44
C LYS A 291 8.40 -3.74 -3.52
N SER A 292 7.63 -4.43 -4.37
CA SER A 292 7.97 -5.75 -4.86
C SER A 292 8.12 -5.70 -6.38
N SER A 293 9.07 -6.43 -6.93
CA SER A 293 9.20 -6.69 -8.37
C SER A 293 8.65 -8.06 -8.76
N SER A 294 8.22 -8.85 -7.80
CA SER A 294 7.68 -10.18 -8.03
C SER A 294 6.29 -10.13 -8.65
N THR A 295 6.06 -10.99 -9.62
CA THR A 295 4.73 -11.28 -10.16
C THR A 295 4.56 -12.79 -10.17
N GLU A 296 3.54 -13.27 -9.48
CA GLU A 296 3.23 -14.68 -9.37
C GLU A 296 1.94 -15.04 -10.08
N GLN A 297 1.78 -16.31 -10.41
CA GLN A 297 0.55 -16.85 -10.97
C GLN A 297 0.11 -18.09 -10.18
N PRO A 298 -1.11 -18.07 -9.58
CA PRO A 298 -1.99 -16.91 -9.46
C PRO A 298 -1.38 -15.85 -8.52
N GLY A 299 -1.80 -14.60 -8.65
CA GLY A 299 -1.33 -13.48 -7.83
C GLY A 299 -1.85 -13.47 -6.37
N PHE A 300 -2.18 -14.62 -5.82
CA PHE A 300 -2.63 -14.86 -4.44
C PHE A 300 -2.25 -16.27 -4.01
N ARG A 301 -2.49 -16.60 -2.73
CA ARG A 301 -2.39 -17.96 -2.20
C ARG A 301 -3.62 -18.30 -1.38
N TRP A 302 -4.11 -19.52 -1.51
CA TRP A 302 -5.16 -20.10 -0.68
C TRP A 302 -4.75 -21.47 -0.17
N TYR A 303 -4.78 -21.63 1.14
CA TYR A 303 -4.48 -22.88 1.84
C TYR A 303 -5.78 -23.44 2.43
N GLY A 304 -6.54 -24.15 1.59
CA GLY A 304 -7.90 -24.62 1.89
C GLY A 304 -8.02 -25.43 3.17
N ASP A 305 -7.09 -26.38 3.41
CA ASP A 305 -7.06 -27.21 4.64
C ASP A 305 -6.90 -26.36 5.90
N GLN A 306 -6.21 -25.24 5.80
CA GLN A 306 -5.98 -24.32 6.90
C GLN A 306 -6.97 -23.15 6.90
N ARG A 307 -7.68 -22.93 5.79
CA ARG A 307 -8.52 -21.74 5.57
C ARG A 307 -7.75 -20.43 5.80
N ILE A 308 -6.54 -20.37 5.27
CA ILE A 308 -5.68 -19.18 5.28
C ILE A 308 -5.48 -18.68 3.85
N GLY A 309 -5.75 -17.40 3.62
CA GLY A 309 -5.50 -16.72 2.37
C GLY A 309 -4.37 -15.69 2.48
N LEU A 310 -3.62 -15.51 1.40
CA LEU A 310 -2.63 -14.44 1.25
C LEU A 310 -2.96 -13.60 0.03
N ALA A 311 -3.04 -12.30 0.20
CA ALA A 311 -3.22 -11.35 -0.88
C ALA A 311 -2.38 -10.09 -0.65
N GLY A 312 -1.90 -9.50 -1.73
CA GLY A 312 -1.14 -8.27 -1.69
C GLY A 312 -0.47 -7.98 -3.03
N ASP A 313 -0.12 -6.73 -3.24
CA ASP A 313 0.58 -6.30 -4.45
C ASP A 313 1.91 -7.03 -4.68
N TRP A 314 2.54 -7.49 -3.61
CA TRP A 314 3.80 -8.24 -3.68
C TRP A 314 3.68 -9.60 -4.41
N LEU A 315 2.45 -10.11 -4.57
CA LEU A 315 2.13 -11.27 -5.41
C LEU A 315 1.76 -10.87 -6.85
N SER A 316 1.45 -9.58 -7.08
CA SER A 316 0.88 -9.08 -8.35
C SER A 316 1.61 -7.84 -8.89
N GLY A 317 2.95 -7.82 -8.85
CA GLY A 317 3.79 -6.81 -9.53
C GLY A 317 3.93 -5.48 -8.81
N GLY A 318 3.62 -5.39 -7.51
CA GLY A 318 4.00 -4.26 -6.66
C GLY A 318 3.25 -2.94 -6.90
N ARG A 319 2.04 -2.97 -7.49
CA ARG A 319 1.23 -1.78 -7.80
C ARG A 319 -0.02 -1.71 -6.93
N VAL A 320 -0.64 -0.52 -6.87
CA VAL A 320 -1.93 -0.34 -6.17
C VAL A 320 -3.01 -1.24 -6.80
N GLU A 321 -3.09 -1.26 -8.13
CA GLU A 321 -3.99 -2.15 -8.87
C GLU A 321 -3.69 -3.63 -8.61
N GLY A 322 -2.41 -4.03 -8.54
CA GLY A 322 -2.02 -5.40 -8.22
C GLY A 322 -2.49 -5.86 -6.85
N ALA A 323 -2.64 -4.96 -5.89
CA ALA A 323 -3.23 -5.28 -4.59
C ALA A 323 -4.74 -5.60 -4.71
N PHE A 324 -5.46 -4.88 -5.58
CA PHE A 324 -6.85 -5.17 -5.91
C PHE A 324 -6.97 -6.51 -6.65
N ASP A 325 -6.17 -6.74 -7.69
CA ASP A 325 -6.21 -7.96 -8.50
C ASP A 325 -5.93 -9.20 -7.64
N SER A 326 -4.92 -9.12 -6.77
CA SER A 326 -4.58 -10.18 -5.83
C SER A 326 -5.73 -10.53 -4.89
N ALA A 327 -6.34 -9.53 -4.27
CA ALA A 327 -7.44 -9.73 -3.33
C ALA A 327 -8.72 -10.23 -4.03
N SER A 328 -9.04 -9.68 -5.19
CA SER A 328 -10.21 -10.10 -5.99
C SER A 328 -10.08 -11.55 -6.45
N GLY A 329 -8.88 -11.93 -6.91
CA GLY A 329 -8.58 -13.30 -7.30
C GLY A 329 -8.71 -14.28 -6.13
N LEU A 330 -8.18 -13.92 -4.96
CA LEU A 330 -8.31 -14.73 -3.75
C LEU A 330 -9.78 -14.93 -3.36
N VAL A 331 -10.56 -13.84 -3.29
CA VAL A 331 -11.97 -13.92 -2.91
C VAL A 331 -12.76 -14.76 -3.89
N ALA A 332 -12.57 -14.56 -5.19
CA ALA A 332 -13.24 -15.39 -6.21
C ALA A 332 -12.91 -16.88 -6.06
N HIS A 333 -11.66 -17.22 -5.74
CA HIS A 333 -11.24 -18.59 -5.48
C HIS A 333 -11.88 -19.18 -4.22
N MET A 334 -11.88 -18.42 -3.12
CA MET A 334 -12.48 -18.83 -1.84
C MET A 334 -14.00 -19.07 -1.92
N LEU A 335 -14.68 -18.37 -2.81
CA LEU A 335 -16.13 -18.51 -3.02
C LEU A 335 -16.48 -19.70 -3.93
N ALA A 336 -15.51 -20.18 -4.70
CA ALA A 336 -15.67 -21.35 -5.57
C ALA A 336 -15.28 -22.67 -4.87
N ASP A 337 -14.54 -22.61 -3.75
CA ASP A 337 -14.09 -23.75 -2.92
C ASP A 337 -15.13 -24.07 -1.81
#